data_0b61df33eb0d5bd4c3f20afc9f4a7ede
#
_entry.id   0b61df33eb0d5bd4c3f20afc9f4a7ede
#
_cell.length_a   1.000
_cell.length_b   1.000
_cell.length_c   1.000
_cell.angle_alpha   90.00
_cell.angle_beta   90.00
_cell.angle_gamma   90.00
#
_symmetry.space_group_name_H-M   'P 1'
#
loop_
_entity.id
_entity.type
_entity.pdbx_description
1 polymer ?
#
loop_
_entity_poly.entity_id
_entity_poly.type
_entity_poly.pdbx_seq_one_letter_code
_entity_poly.pdbx_strand_id
1 'polypeptide(L)'
;MNADGLEEEWAPPREYEIEVGTEPLDRPARNSVGGWPYLDDGQEWPRCFCGARMALFFQLDLPDDIEFFGGEHLSVFQCAHHNDRSNPVAVDDRLVPRFWEAPQPPFPGSFWRVLLQRDPGIPEAEPEPAVRALPLALRPFVDAHGPFTMFFKVGGTAAWALYPESYRCACGAELAFVCQVPESPEFDVRPGAPVQPHGIRDDAYTLFLGSEVYLLACPLRCDPAAVLPVNQG
;
A
#
# COMPACT_ATOMS: atom_id res chain seq x y z
N MET A 1 -15.90 22.32 -45.20
CA MET A 1 -16.24 22.07 -43.77
C MET A 1 -15.65 20.72 -43.45
N ASN A 2 -14.40 20.74 -42.97
CA ASN A 2 -13.68 19.53 -42.58
C ASN A 2 -13.98 19.30 -41.10
N ALA A 3 -14.66 18.22 -40.81
CA ALA A 3 -14.83 17.70 -39.46
C ALA A 3 -13.64 16.79 -39.18
N ASP A 4 -12.51 17.37 -38.82
CA ASP A 4 -11.43 16.62 -38.21
C ASP A 4 -11.82 16.41 -36.74
N GLY A 5 -12.59 15.37 -36.51
CA GLY A 5 -12.79 14.80 -35.18
C GLY A 5 -11.46 14.20 -34.74
N LEU A 6 -10.80 14.88 -33.82
CA LEU A 6 -9.72 14.29 -33.05
C LEU A 6 -10.35 13.16 -32.24
N GLU A 7 -10.26 11.92 -32.72
CA GLU A 7 -10.41 10.75 -31.88
C GLU A 7 -9.24 10.83 -30.89
N GLU A 8 -9.48 11.27 -29.67
CA GLU A 8 -8.55 11.08 -28.57
C GLU A 8 -8.30 9.58 -28.49
N GLU A 9 -7.14 9.15 -28.94
CA GLU A 9 -6.70 7.76 -28.88
C GLU A 9 -6.64 7.38 -27.37
N TRP A 10 -7.67 6.67 -26.92
CA TRP A 10 -7.75 6.21 -25.53
C TRP A 10 -6.58 5.26 -25.27
N ALA A 11 -5.54 5.74 -24.61
CA ALA A 11 -4.46 4.91 -24.11
C ALA A 11 -4.88 4.30 -22.77
N PRO A 12 -4.72 2.97 -22.57
CA PRO A 12 -5.01 2.38 -21.28
C PRO A 12 -4.13 2.99 -20.20
N PRO A 13 -4.64 3.11 -18.96
CA PRO A 13 -3.85 3.63 -17.86
C PRO A 13 -2.60 2.76 -17.65
N ARG A 14 -1.47 3.41 -17.35
CA ARG A 14 -0.20 2.72 -17.11
C ARG A 14 -0.26 1.91 -15.84
N GLU A 15 0.24 0.68 -15.92
CA GLU A 15 0.34 -0.23 -14.79
C GLU A 15 1.67 -0.99 -14.80
N TYR A 16 2.13 -1.37 -13.60
CA TYR A 16 3.40 -2.06 -13.41
C TYR A 16 3.22 -3.22 -12.45
N GLU A 17 3.76 -4.38 -12.82
CA GLU A 17 3.91 -5.52 -11.92
C GLU A 17 5.06 -5.24 -10.95
N ILE A 18 4.89 -5.65 -9.69
CA ILE A 18 5.89 -5.57 -8.63
C ILE A 18 6.49 -6.95 -8.46
N GLU A 19 7.77 -7.09 -8.78
CA GLU A 19 8.54 -8.32 -8.56
C GLU A 19 9.38 -8.19 -7.29
N VAL A 20 9.30 -9.20 -6.41
CA VAL A 20 10.15 -9.30 -5.22
C VAL A 20 11.43 -10.04 -5.58
N GLY A 21 12.57 -9.39 -5.38
CA GLY A 21 13.87 -10.01 -5.58
C GLY A 21 14.23 -10.98 -4.45
N THR A 22 15.26 -11.79 -4.65
CA THR A 22 15.65 -12.84 -3.70
C THR A 22 16.89 -12.49 -2.86
N GLU A 23 17.71 -11.57 -3.34
CA GLU A 23 18.95 -11.19 -2.67
C GLU A 23 18.68 -10.14 -1.57
N PRO A 24 19.06 -10.42 -0.30
CA PRO A 24 18.83 -9.48 0.78
C PRO A 24 19.56 -8.15 0.57
N LEU A 25 18.88 -7.06 0.95
CA LEU A 25 19.46 -5.72 0.95
C LEU A 25 20.33 -5.53 2.20
N ASP A 26 21.53 -4.97 2.00
CA ASP A 26 22.49 -4.57 3.04
C ASP A 26 22.58 -3.04 3.21
N ARG A 27 21.82 -2.29 2.42
CA ARG A 27 21.77 -0.82 2.40
C ARG A 27 20.36 -0.32 2.05
N PRO A 28 20.04 0.96 2.35
CA PRO A 28 18.77 1.56 2.00
C PRO A 28 18.45 1.46 0.50
N ALA A 29 17.20 1.12 0.20
CA ALA A 29 16.63 1.13 -1.16
C ALA A 29 15.21 1.67 -1.09
N ARG A 30 14.86 2.55 -2.04
CA ARG A 30 13.53 3.16 -2.10
C ARG A 30 12.44 2.16 -2.48
N ASN A 31 12.81 1.12 -3.25
CA ASN A 31 11.91 0.05 -3.64
C ASN A 31 12.32 -1.23 -2.89
N SER A 32 11.61 -1.55 -1.82
CA SER A 32 11.97 -2.69 -0.97
C SER A 32 10.76 -3.30 -0.24
N VAL A 33 10.83 -4.59 0.00
CA VAL A 33 10.18 -5.25 1.12
C VAL A 33 11.02 -4.97 2.35
N GLY A 34 10.42 -4.58 3.48
CA GLY A 34 11.18 -4.22 4.67
C GLY A 34 12.26 -3.15 4.41
N GLY A 35 13.37 -3.26 5.15
CA GLY A 35 14.52 -2.36 4.96
C GLY A 35 14.41 -1.04 5.72
N TRP A 36 14.90 0.02 5.14
CA TRP A 36 14.98 1.35 5.76
C TRP A 36 13.83 2.22 5.26
N PRO A 37 12.84 2.57 6.10
CA PRO A 37 11.77 3.46 5.68
C PRO A 37 12.28 4.82 5.22
N TYR A 38 11.69 5.32 4.13
CA TYR A 38 11.85 6.70 3.71
C TYR A 38 10.62 7.47 4.19
N LEU A 39 10.84 8.46 5.04
CA LEU A 39 9.78 9.26 5.65
C LEU A 39 10.03 10.75 5.40
N ASP A 40 8.98 11.52 5.14
CA ASP A 40 9.06 12.97 5.00
C ASP A 40 9.53 13.63 6.29
N ASP A 41 10.12 14.82 6.18
CA ASP A 41 10.53 15.63 7.32
C ASP A 41 9.36 15.83 8.29
N GLY A 42 9.57 15.40 9.53
CA GLY A 42 8.54 15.46 10.58
C GLY A 42 7.52 14.32 10.57
N GLN A 43 7.59 13.41 9.61
CA GLN A 43 6.82 12.17 9.66
C GLN A 43 7.51 11.19 10.60
N GLU A 44 6.88 10.94 11.75
CA GLU A 44 7.37 9.90 12.67
C GLU A 44 7.10 8.50 12.12
N TRP A 45 7.97 7.55 12.48
CA TRP A 45 7.73 6.14 12.23
C TRP A 45 6.38 5.69 12.80
N PRO A 46 5.46 5.14 12.00
CA PRO A 46 4.11 4.81 12.44
C PRO A 46 4.10 3.89 13.65
N ARG A 47 3.20 4.20 14.60
CA ARG A 47 2.98 3.39 15.80
C ARG A 47 1.56 2.87 15.85
N CYS A 48 1.45 1.64 16.30
CA CYS A 48 0.19 1.00 16.60
C CYS A 48 -0.41 1.57 17.91
N PHE A 49 -1.71 1.42 18.09
CA PHE A 49 -2.38 1.76 19.35
C PHE A 49 -1.77 1.04 20.59
N CYS A 50 -1.12 -0.12 20.41
CA CYS A 50 -0.39 -0.81 21.47
C CYS A 50 0.96 -0.17 21.83
N GLY A 51 1.37 0.90 21.15
CA GLY A 51 2.64 1.60 21.34
C GLY A 51 3.83 1.03 20.57
N ALA A 52 3.71 -0.17 19.98
CA ALA A 52 4.77 -0.75 19.16
C ALA A 52 4.96 0.04 17.85
N ARG A 53 6.21 0.17 17.38
CA ARG A 53 6.46 0.59 16.00
C ARG A 53 5.82 -0.43 15.04
N MET A 54 5.18 0.04 14.00
CA MET A 54 4.65 -0.82 12.94
C MET A 54 5.81 -1.33 12.07
N ALA A 55 5.74 -2.59 11.64
CA ALA A 55 6.66 -3.14 10.67
C ALA A 55 6.41 -2.52 9.30
N LEU A 56 7.49 -2.20 8.58
CA LEU A 56 7.43 -1.83 7.18
C LEU A 56 7.30 -3.12 6.35
N PHE A 57 6.18 -3.31 5.70
CA PHE A 57 5.97 -4.45 4.82
C PHE A 57 6.65 -4.22 3.48
N PHE A 58 6.35 -3.09 2.85
CA PHE A 58 7.03 -2.68 1.63
C PHE A 58 6.94 -1.17 1.42
N GLN A 59 7.83 -0.68 0.56
CA GLN A 59 7.84 0.69 0.07
C GLN A 59 8.32 0.73 -1.38
N LEU A 60 7.85 1.71 -2.13
CA LEU A 60 8.27 1.89 -3.52
C LEU A 60 7.99 3.29 -4.05
N ASP A 61 8.81 3.76 -5.00
CA ASP A 61 8.55 4.95 -5.78
C ASP A 61 7.58 4.59 -6.91
N LEU A 62 6.49 5.34 -7.03
CA LEU A 62 5.54 5.18 -8.12
C LEU A 62 6.13 5.79 -9.39
N PRO A 63 6.11 5.09 -10.54
CA PRO A 63 6.49 5.65 -11.83
C PRO A 63 5.76 6.95 -12.14
N ASP A 64 6.45 7.91 -12.77
CA ASP A 64 5.92 9.26 -13.04
C ASP A 64 4.65 9.26 -13.90
N ASP A 65 4.43 8.22 -14.69
CA ASP A 65 3.29 8.08 -15.60
C ASP A 65 2.07 7.37 -14.97
N ILE A 66 2.11 7.08 -13.67
CA ILE A 66 0.94 6.62 -12.91
C ILE A 66 -0.02 7.78 -12.71
N GLU A 67 -1.28 7.58 -13.12
CA GLU A 67 -2.32 8.58 -13.00
C GLU A 67 -2.51 9.02 -11.53
N PHE A 68 -2.67 10.31 -11.28
CA PHE A 68 -2.82 10.99 -9.98
C PHE A 68 -1.59 10.94 -9.06
N PHE A 69 -0.82 9.84 -9.02
CA PHE A 69 0.17 9.58 -7.96
C PHE A 69 1.61 9.41 -8.47
N GLY A 70 1.84 9.61 -9.77
CA GLY A 70 3.19 9.49 -10.35
C GLY A 70 4.23 10.34 -9.61
N GLY A 71 5.41 9.75 -9.38
CA GLY A 71 6.51 10.37 -8.65
C GLY A 71 6.37 10.37 -7.12
N GLU A 72 5.28 9.82 -6.56
CA GLU A 72 5.12 9.70 -5.11
C GLU A 72 5.75 8.40 -4.58
N HIS A 73 6.04 8.40 -3.28
CA HIS A 73 6.59 7.25 -2.55
C HIS A 73 5.51 6.62 -1.68
N LEU A 74 5.21 5.36 -1.95
CA LEU A 74 4.27 4.55 -1.19
C LEU A 74 5.00 3.76 -0.10
N SER A 75 4.50 3.82 1.14
CA SER A 75 5.00 3.01 2.26
C SER A 75 3.85 2.34 2.99
N VAL A 76 3.94 1.02 3.20
CA VAL A 76 2.89 0.21 3.82
C VAL A 76 3.39 -0.38 5.14
N PHE A 77 2.75 0.04 6.22
CA PHE A 77 3.07 -0.38 7.58
C PHE A 77 1.89 -1.11 8.22
N GLN A 78 2.19 -2.18 8.96
CA GLN A 78 1.23 -2.88 9.82
C GLN A 78 1.92 -3.34 11.10
N CYS A 79 1.17 -3.41 12.18
CA CYS A 79 1.69 -3.90 13.46
C CYS A 79 1.95 -5.41 13.40
N ALA A 80 3.14 -5.84 13.83
CA ALA A 80 3.47 -7.27 13.93
C ALA A 80 2.64 -8.01 14.99
N HIS A 81 2.06 -7.29 15.97
CA HIS A 81 1.24 -7.87 17.04
C HIS A 81 -0.27 -7.84 16.76
N HIS A 82 -0.69 -7.26 15.63
CA HIS A 82 -2.09 -7.15 15.24
C HIS A 82 -2.23 -7.42 13.76
N ASN A 83 -2.99 -8.46 13.44
CA ASN A 83 -3.28 -8.85 12.07
C ASN A 83 -4.78 -9.16 11.97
N ASP A 84 -5.51 -8.28 11.29
CA ASP A 84 -6.94 -8.36 11.09
C ASP A 84 -7.30 -7.59 9.82
N ARG A 85 -8.54 -7.66 9.36
CA ARG A 85 -9.02 -6.85 8.25
C ARG A 85 -9.04 -5.37 8.63
N SER A 86 -8.76 -4.50 7.68
CA SER A 86 -9.05 -3.07 7.86
C SER A 86 -10.55 -2.87 7.80
N ASN A 87 -11.10 -2.18 8.79
CA ASN A 87 -12.52 -1.85 8.85
C ASN A 87 -12.65 -0.32 8.95
N PRO A 88 -12.60 0.38 7.81
CA PRO A 88 -12.63 1.84 7.82
C PRO A 88 -13.99 2.34 8.33
N VAL A 89 -13.96 3.40 9.15
CA VAL A 89 -15.18 4.08 9.57
C VAL A 89 -15.62 5.03 8.46
N ALA A 90 -16.74 4.73 7.85
CA ALA A 90 -17.37 5.55 6.82
C ALA A 90 -18.83 5.82 7.18
N VAL A 91 -19.34 6.98 6.75
CA VAL A 91 -20.75 7.37 6.82
C VAL A 91 -21.16 7.77 5.41
N ASP A 92 -22.15 7.10 4.84
CA ASP A 92 -22.62 7.29 3.46
C ASP A 92 -21.44 7.26 2.46
N ASP A 93 -20.60 6.21 2.54
CA ASP A 93 -19.39 5.98 1.73
C ASP A 93 -18.31 7.05 1.87
N ARG A 94 -18.47 8.00 2.79
CA ARG A 94 -17.49 9.02 3.10
C ARG A 94 -16.72 8.69 4.37
N LEU A 95 -15.39 8.61 4.24
CA LEU A 95 -14.50 8.35 5.36
C LEU A 95 -14.52 9.50 6.37
N VAL A 96 -14.43 9.18 7.65
CA VAL A 96 -14.29 10.20 8.69
C VAL A 96 -12.92 10.89 8.58
N PRO A 97 -12.78 12.16 9.03
CA PRO A 97 -11.48 12.81 9.08
C PRO A 97 -10.47 11.98 9.88
N ARG A 98 -9.24 11.86 9.33
CA ARG A 98 -8.17 11.04 9.93
C ARG A 98 -8.59 9.59 10.20
N PHE A 99 -9.33 8.99 9.27
CA PHE A 99 -9.82 7.60 9.38
C PHE A 99 -8.70 6.59 9.69
N TRP A 100 -7.47 6.89 9.30
CA TRP A 100 -6.29 6.08 9.59
C TRP A 100 -5.86 6.10 11.08
N GLU A 101 -6.47 6.93 11.91
CA GLU A 101 -6.27 6.98 13.36
C GLU A 101 -7.51 6.53 14.13
N ALA A 102 -8.63 6.40 13.43
CA ALA A 102 -9.89 6.01 14.03
C ALA A 102 -9.83 4.60 14.63
N PRO A 103 -10.65 4.29 15.63
CA PRO A 103 -10.79 2.93 16.12
C PRO A 103 -11.14 1.95 15.00
N GLN A 104 -10.52 0.78 15.03
CA GLN A 104 -10.73 -0.31 14.08
C GLN A 104 -11.30 -1.51 14.84
N PRO A 105 -12.60 -1.58 15.10
CA PRO A 105 -13.15 -2.67 15.91
C PRO A 105 -12.70 -4.05 15.44
N PRO A 106 -12.27 -4.96 16.35
CA PRO A 106 -12.37 -4.84 17.81
C PRO A 106 -11.29 -4.00 18.50
N PHE A 107 -10.40 -3.35 17.78
CA PHE A 107 -9.27 -2.59 18.34
C PHE A 107 -9.65 -1.14 18.64
N PRO A 108 -9.06 -0.55 19.69
CA PRO A 108 -9.34 0.83 20.10
C PRO A 108 -8.67 1.89 19.19
N GLY A 109 -7.85 1.50 18.25
CA GLY A 109 -7.15 2.38 17.32
C GLY A 109 -6.62 1.60 16.10
N SER A 110 -5.97 2.31 15.20
CA SER A 110 -5.40 1.71 14.01
C SER A 110 -4.16 0.85 14.31
N PHE A 111 -4.05 -0.27 13.64
CA PHE A 111 -2.90 -1.18 13.67
C PHE A 111 -2.11 -1.18 12.35
N TRP A 112 -2.49 -0.33 11.41
CA TRP A 112 -1.84 -0.13 10.12
C TRP A 112 -1.67 1.35 9.81
N ARG A 113 -0.77 1.66 8.90
CA ARG A 113 -0.58 2.98 8.30
C ARG A 113 -0.06 2.80 6.89
N VAL A 114 -0.72 3.44 5.93
CA VAL A 114 -0.22 3.55 4.57
C VAL A 114 0.06 5.02 4.29
N LEU A 115 1.25 5.31 3.79
CA LEU A 115 1.69 6.67 3.48
C LEU A 115 1.94 6.79 1.99
N LEU A 116 1.53 7.91 1.42
CA LEU A 116 1.83 8.32 0.05
C LEU A 116 2.43 9.71 0.11
N GLN A 117 3.75 9.79 -0.07
CA GLN A 117 4.58 10.97 0.19
C GLN A 117 5.25 11.44 -1.10
N ARG A 118 5.45 12.76 -1.27
CA ARG A 118 5.98 13.29 -2.53
C ARG A 118 7.46 13.01 -2.73
N ASP A 119 8.25 13.26 -1.71
CA ASP A 119 9.71 13.14 -1.80
C ASP A 119 10.31 12.93 -0.41
N PRO A 120 10.14 11.75 0.17
CA PRO A 120 10.82 11.43 1.40
C PRO A 120 12.33 11.37 1.14
N GLY A 121 13.06 12.33 1.71
CA GLY A 121 14.45 12.61 1.36
C GLY A 121 15.44 11.55 1.82
N ILE A 122 15.52 11.32 3.14
CA ILE A 122 16.56 10.51 3.77
C ILE A 122 15.93 9.27 4.41
N PRO A 123 16.52 8.08 4.22
CA PRO A 123 16.03 6.89 4.91
C PRO A 123 16.27 6.98 6.43
N GLU A 124 15.46 6.30 7.19
CA GLU A 124 15.72 6.08 8.62
C GLU A 124 17.11 5.49 8.84
N ALA A 125 17.73 5.83 9.97
CA ALA A 125 19.10 5.40 10.30
C ALA A 125 19.19 3.88 10.52
N GLU A 126 18.10 3.28 10.99
CA GLU A 126 18.01 1.85 11.27
C GLU A 126 16.96 1.18 10.37
N PRO A 127 17.21 -0.05 9.90
CA PRO A 127 16.22 -0.78 9.14
C PRO A 127 15.06 -1.24 10.02
N GLU A 128 13.97 -1.57 9.39
CA GLU A 128 12.87 -2.29 10.00
C GLU A 128 13.39 -3.63 10.58
N PRO A 129 13.12 -3.92 11.88
CA PRO A 129 13.79 -5.02 12.55
C PRO A 129 13.20 -6.40 12.28
N ALA A 130 11.93 -6.51 11.86
CA ALA A 130 11.22 -7.79 11.77
C ALA A 130 11.22 -8.37 10.35
N VAL A 131 10.86 -7.59 9.34
CA VAL A 131 10.74 -8.06 7.95
C VAL A 131 12.12 -8.12 7.28
N ARG A 132 12.36 -9.18 6.52
CA ARG A 132 13.60 -9.33 5.76
C ARG A 132 13.64 -8.33 4.60
N ALA A 133 14.70 -7.56 4.51
CA ALA A 133 14.87 -6.56 3.47
C ALA A 133 15.18 -7.21 2.12
N LEU A 134 14.28 -7.04 1.13
CA LEU A 134 14.44 -7.54 -0.24
C LEU A 134 14.17 -6.41 -1.24
N PRO A 135 14.85 -6.38 -2.41
CA PRO A 135 14.58 -5.36 -3.42
C PRO A 135 13.24 -5.62 -4.12
N LEU A 136 12.58 -4.54 -4.53
CA LEU A 136 11.44 -4.57 -5.43
C LEU A 136 11.84 -4.02 -6.80
N ALA A 137 11.32 -4.64 -7.87
CA ALA A 137 11.44 -4.15 -9.22
C ALA A 137 10.04 -3.91 -9.82
N LEU A 138 9.90 -2.82 -10.58
CA LEU A 138 8.68 -2.49 -11.29
C LEU A 138 8.85 -2.83 -12.77
N ARG A 139 7.94 -3.63 -13.32
CA ARG A 139 7.94 -4.00 -14.75
C ARG A 139 6.66 -3.52 -15.40
N PRO A 140 6.73 -2.72 -16.47
CA PRO A 140 5.55 -2.33 -17.22
C PRO A 140 4.77 -3.56 -17.68
N PHE A 141 3.47 -3.57 -17.51
CA PHE A 141 2.62 -4.57 -18.15
C PHE A 141 2.67 -4.39 -19.67
N VAL A 142 2.96 -5.46 -20.40
CA VAL A 142 3.08 -5.46 -21.86
C VAL A 142 1.78 -5.90 -22.51
N ASP A 143 0.99 -6.74 -21.84
CA ASP A 143 -0.30 -7.25 -22.30
C ASP A 143 -1.38 -7.04 -21.25
N ALA A 144 -2.57 -6.66 -21.69
CA ALA A 144 -3.73 -6.57 -20.80
C ALA A 144 -4.07 -7.98 -20.28
N HIS A 145 -3.65 -8.28 -19.07
CA HIS A 145 -4.07 -9.50 -18.40
C HIS A 145 -5.59 -9.45 -18.18
N GLY A 146 -6.24 -10.60 -18.31
CA GLY A 146 -7.70 -10.67 -18.11
C GLY A 146 -8.12 -10.21 -16.71
N PRO A 147 -9.39 -9.85 -16.51
CA PRO A 147 -9.90 -9.17 -15.30
C PRO A 147 -9.77 -9.97 -13.99
N PHE A 148 -9.21 -11.16 -14.01
CA PHE A 148 -9.12 -12.07 -12.86
C PHE A 148 -7.67 -12.39 -12.43
N THR A 149 -6.69 -11.63 -12.87
CA THR A 149 -5.30 -11.94 -12.49
C THR A 149 -4.92 -11.13 -11.26
N MET A 150 -4.72 -11.84 -10.15
CA MET A 150 -4.32 -11.27 -8.86
C MET A 150 -2.81 -11.03 -8.87
N PHE A 151 -2.41 -9.85 -9.32
CA PHE A 151 -1.00 -9.45 -9.35
C PHE A 151 -0.66 -8.51 -8.21
N PHE A 152 0.59 -8.57 -7.78
CA PHE A 152 1.17 -7.47 -7.03
C PHE A 152 1.51 -6.37 -8.02
N LYS A 153 0.76 -5.26 -7.99
CA LYS A 153 0.88 -4.20 -9.00
C LYS A 153 0.59 -2.80 -8.49
N VAL A 154 1.07 -1.80 -9.23
CA VAL A 154 0.71 -0.38 -9.07
C VAL A 154 0.15 0.19 -10.36
N GLY A 155 -0.74 1.16 -10.22
CA GLY A 155 -1.39 1.84 -11.34
C GLY A 155 -2.41 0.98 -12.08
N GLY A 156 -2.91 1.50 -13.19
CA GLY A 156 -4.01 0.87 -13.94
C GLY A 156 -5.32 0.89 -13.18
N THR A 157 -6.05 -0.20 -13.26
CA THR A 157 -7.33 -0.40 -12.59
C THR A 157 -7.26 -1.57 -11.61
N ALA A 158 -7.99 -1.49 -10.49
CA ALA A 158 -8.09 -2.59 -9.54
C ALA A 158 -8.75 -3.82 -10.19
N ALA A 159 -8.12 -4.99 -10.02
CA ALA A 159 -8.71 -6.27 -10.41
C ALA A 159 -9.46 -6.88 -9.22
N TRP A 160 -10.65 -6.37 -8.94
CA TRP A 160 -11.43 -6.72 -7.76
C TRP A 160 -11.76 -8.21 -7.69
N ALA A 161 -11.42 -8.84 -6.56
CA ALA A 161 -11.68 -10.27 -6.33
C ALA A 161 -13.18 -10.58 -6.21
N LEU A 162 -13.96 -9.69 -5.60
CA LEU A 162 -15.41 -9.87 -5.40
C LEU A 162 -16.22 -8.87 -6.23
N TYR A 163 -16.25 -7.61 -5.83
CA TYR A 163 -16.99 -6.54 -6.49
C TYR A 163 -16.27 -5.20 -6.29
N PRO A 164 -16.41 -4.27 -7.25
CA PRO A 164 -15.83 -2.95 -7.12
C PRO A 164 -16.35 -2.20 -5.89
N GLU A 165 -15.45 -1.58 -5.15
CA GLU A 165 -15.77 -0.71 -4.03
C GLU A 165 -15.31 0.71 -4.31
N SER A 166 -16.08 1.70 -3.88
CA SER A 166 -15.72 3.11 -3.96
C SER A 166 -15.91 3.79 -2.61
N TYR A 167 -14.99 4.68 -2.30
CA TYR A 167 -15.00 5.47 -1.07
C TYR A 167 -14.67 6.92 -1.37
N ARG A 168 -15.22 7.82 -0.56
CA ARG A 168 -14.89 9.23 -0.60
C ARG A 168 -14.00 9.61 0.58
N CYS A 169 -12.95 10.32 0.29
CA CYS A 169 -12.12 10.94 1.32
C CYS A 169 -12.94 11.91 2.18
N ALA A 170 -12.48 12.17 3.41
CA ALA A 170 -13.05 13.20 4.26
C ALA A 170 -13.14 14.59 3.59
N CYS A 171 -12.24 14.91 2.65
CA CYS A 171 -12.29 16.14 1.84
C CYS A 171 -13.39 16.12 0.77
N GLY A 172 -14.03 14.97 0.52
CA GLY A 172 -15.12 14.79 -0.45
C GLY A 172 -14.70 14.25 -1.82
N ALA A 173 -13.40 14.16 -2.13
CA ALA A 173 -12.93 13.55 -3.35
C ALA A 173 -13.16 12.02 -3.31
N GLU A 174 -13.51 11.43 -4.43
CA GLU A 174 -13.48 9.97 -4.61
C GLU A 174 -12.04 9.47 -4.53
N LEU A 175 -11.81 8.36 -3.81
CA LEU A 175 -10.48 7.77 -3.73
C LEU A 175 -10.14 7.08 -5.05
N ALA A 176 -8.89 7.22 -5.48
CA ALA A 176 -8.37 6.59 -6.67
C ALA A 176 -7.47 5.40 -6.33
N PHE A 177 -7.43 4.41 -7.20
CA PHE A 177 -6.61 3.21 -7.03
C PHE A 177 -5.11 3.53 -7.15
N VAL A 178 -4.30 2.92 -6.28
CA VAL A 178 -2.83 3.07 -6.25
C VAL A 178 -2.15 1.74 -6.50
N CYS A 179 -2.47 0.74 -5.66
CA CYS A 179 -1.72 -0.52 -5.59
C CYS A 179 -2.66 -1.67 -5.22
N GLN A 180 -2.35 -2.84 -5.75
CA GLN A 180 -2.99 -4.10 -5.38
C GLN A 180 -1.94 -5.06 -4.87
N VAL A 181 -2.21 -5.67 -3.71
CA VAL A 181 -1.41 -6.72 -3.10
C VAL A 181 -2.23 -8.02 -3.20
N PRO A 182 -1.72 -9.09 -3.81
CA PRO A 182 -2.47 -10.31 -4.04
C PRO A 182 -2.83 -11.02 -2.74
N GLU A 183 -3.71 -12.02 -2.81
CA GLU A 183 -4.02 -12.89 -1.69
C GLU A 183 -2.77 -13.68 -1.24
N SER A 184 -2.63 -13.80 0.09
CA SER A 184 -1.56 -14.55 0.74
C SER A 184 -0.13 -14.15 0.33
N PRO A 185 0.21 -12.86 0.19
CA PRO A 185 1.60 -12.48 0.04
C PRO A 185 2.30 -12.76 1.36
N GLU A 186 3.39 -13.48 1.31
CA GLU A 186 4.21 -13.78 2.48
C GLU A 186 5.44 -12.88 2.49
N PHE A 187 5.68 -12.23 3.63
CA PHE A 187 6.84 -11.39 3.87
C PHE A 187 7.74 -12.09 4.90
N ASP A 188 8.82 -12.69 4.43
CA ASP A 188 9.79 -13.39 5.28
C ASP A 188 10.26 -12.50 6.43
N VAL A 189 10.34 -13.06 7.63
CA VAL A 189 10.82 -12.33 8.81
C VAL A 189 12.22 -12.74 9.22
N ARG A 190 12.88 -11.86 9.96
CA ARG A 190 14.20 -12.11 10.52
C ARG A 190 14.08 -13.02 11.75
N PRO A 191 15.12 -13.82 12.05
CA PRO A 191 15.16 -14.59 13.29
C PRO A 191 14.96 -13.70 14.53
N GLY A 192 14.03 -14.10 15.40
CA GLY A 192 13.68 -13.37 16.62
C GLY A 192 12.60 -12.30 16.45
N ALA A 193 12.05 -12.11 15.24
CA ALA A 193 10.86 -11.29 15.04
C ALA A 193 9.67 -11.87 15.86
N PRO A 194 8.75 -11.02 16.34
CA PRO A 194 7.56 -11.50 17.02
C PRO A 194 6.69 -12.32 16.06
N VAL A 195 6.05 -13.37 16.58
CA VAL A 195 5.06 -14.15 15.81
C VAL A 195 3.81 -13.29 15.57
N GLN A 196 3.39 -13.17 14.32
CA GLN A 196 2.19 -12.44 13.97
C GLN A 196 0.94 -13.26 14.31
N PRO A 197 -0.05 -12.70 15.03
CA PRO A 197 -1.32 -13.36 15.26
C PRO A 197 -2.02 -13.70 13.94
N HIS A 198 -2.63 -14.87 13.87
CA HIS A 198 -3.37 -15.34 12.68
C HIS A 198 -2.52 -15.37 11.41
N GLY A 199 -1.20 -15.40 11.53
CA GLY A 199 -0.30 -15.62 10.41
C GLY A 199 -0.42 -17.05 9.86
N ILE A 200 -0.14 -17.24 8.58
CA ILE A 200 -0.13 -18.58 7.95
C ILE A 200 1.09 -19.38 8.43
N ARG A 201 2.21 -18.69 8.66
CA ARG A 201 3.49 -19.24 9.09
C ARG A 201 4.12 -18.40 10.19
N ASP A 202 4.92 -19.03 11.07
CA ASP A 202 5.63 -18.33 12.15
C ASP A 202 6.83 -17.50 11.66
N ASP A 203 7.36 -17.84 10.48
CA ASP A 203 8.54 -17.22 9.87
C ASP A 203 8.22 -16.23 8.74
N ALA A 204 6.94 -15.88 8.57
CA ALA A 204 6.47 -14.89 7.61
C ALA A 204 5.30 -14.08 8.16
N TYR A 205 5.22 -12.81 7.73
CA TYR A 205 4.05 -11.96 7.98
C TYR A 205 3.14 -11.91 6.76
N THR A 206 1.86 -11.67 7.00
CA THR A 206 0.86 -11.39 5.96
C THR A 206 0.20 -10.05 6.24
N LEU A 207 -0.19 -9.33 5.20
CA LEU A 207 -1.02 -8.14 5.31
C LEU A 207 -2.48 -8.54 5.51
N PHE A 208 -3.15 -7.94 6.48
CA PHE A 208 -4.61 -8.02 6.70
C PHE A 208 -5.17 -9.45 6.57
N LEU A 209 -4.63 -10.39 7.35
CA LEU A 209 -4.99 -11.82 7.35
C LEU A 209 -4.66 -12.56 6.04
N GLY A 210 -3.83 -11.99 5.16
CA GLY A 210 -3.52 -12.56 3.86
C GLY A 210 -4.62 -12.37 2.81
N SER A 211 -5.55 -11.44 3.04
CA SER A 211 -6.57 -11.06 2.06
C SER A 211 -5.95 -10.38 0.85
N GLU A 212 -6.69 -10.32 -0.26
CA GLU A 212 -6.38 -9.38 -1.34
C GLU A 212 -6.58 -7.95 -0.85
N VAL A 213 -5.59 -7.08 -1.09
CA VAL A 213 -5.60 -5.70 -0.58
C VAL A 213 -5.53 -4.71 -1.73
N TYR A 214 -6.46 -3.76 -1.75
CA TYR A 214 -6.50 -2.64 -2.68
C TYR A 214 -6.19 -1.36 -1.91
N LEU A 215 -5.15 -0.65 -2.30
CA LEU A 215 -4.79 0.65 -1.71
C LEU A 215 -5.44 1.76 -2.54
N LEU A 216 -6.34 2.50 -1.91
CA LEU A 216 -7.03 3.64 -2.52
C LEU A 216 -6.58 4.93 -1.84
N ALA A 217 -6.17 5.94 -2.59
CA ALA A 217 -5.70 7.21 -2.05
C ALA A 217 -6.51 8.41 -2.51
N CYS A 218 -6.43 9.51 -1.76
CA CYS A 218 -7.05 10.77 -2.13
C CYS A 218 -6.31 11.43 -3.29
N PRO A 219 -6.91 11.60 -4.49
CA PRO A 219 -6.24 12.22 -5.64
C PRO A 219 -5.94 13.71 -5.42
N LEU A 220 -6.60 14.35 -4.45
CA LEU A 220 -6.30 15.73 -4.04
C LEU A 220 -5.12 15.80 -3.05
N ARG A 221 -4.56 14.64 -2.64
CA ARG A 221 -3.38 14.57 -1.75
C ARG A 221 -3.56 15.41 -0.49
N CYS A 222 -4.75 15.34 0.11
CA CYS A 222 -5.13 16.18 1.26
C CYS A 222 -4.33 15.83 2.53
N ASP A 223 -3.81 14.61 2.64
CA ASP A 223 -2.93 14.14 3.69
C ASP A 223 -2.14 12.92 3.18
N PRO A 224 -0.83 12.82 3.46
CA PRO A 224 -0.03 11.65 3.07
C PRO A 224 -0.57 10.32 3.61
N ALA A 225 -1.27 10.33 4.74
CA ALA A 225 -1.87 9.13 5.34
C ALA A 225 -3.31 8.85 4.85
N ALA A 226 -3.86 9.68 3.94
CA ALA A 226 -5.19 9.47 3.36
C ALA A 226 -5.19 8.35 2.29
N VAL A 227 -4.64 7.20 2.66
CA VAL A 227 -4.63 5.97 1.86
C VAL A 227 -5.39 4.89 2.62
N LEU A 228 -6.40 4.32 1.98
CA LEU A 228 -7.29 3.32 2.54
C LEU A 228 -6.93 1.93 2.02
N PRO A 229 -6.57 0.96 2.88
CA PRO A 229 -6.55 -0.43 2.49
C PRO A 229 -7.97 -1.01 2.50
N VAL A 230 -8.40 -1.59 1.39
CA VAL A 230 -9.65 -2.31 1.22
C VAL A 230 -9.32 -3.79 1.06
N ASN A 231 -9.97 -4.65 1.83
CA ASN A 231 -9.68 -6.08 1.89
C ASN A 231 -10.81 -6.88 1.27
N GLN A 232 -10.49 -7.79 0.35
CA GLN A 232 -11.42 -8.77 -0.21
C GLN A 232 -10.82 -10.18 -0.13
N GLY A 233 -11.66 -11.21 -0.02
CA GLY A 233 -11.26 -12.60 0.15
C GLY A 233 -11.71 -13.20 1.48
#